data_fd64f8125a2139a857ab31e695cdff4a
#
_entry.id   fd64f8125a2139a857ab31e695cdff4a
#
_cell.length_a   1.000
_cell.length_b   1.000
_cell.length_c   1.000
_cell.angle_alpha   90.00
_cell.angle_beta   90.00
_cell.angle_gamma   90.00
#
_symmetry.space_group_name_H-M   'P 1'
#
loop_
_entity.id
_entity.type
_entity.pdbx_description
1 polymer ?
#
loop_
_entity_poly.entity_id
_entity_poly.type
_entity_poly.pdbx_seq_one_letter_code
_entity_poly.pdbx_strand_id
1 'polypeptide(L)'
;MIQDYFPEITAAAAAGFVGMLSLTNMAGRFVWSSVSDYVGRKNIYTLYLGLGLLLYLLIALAGRSIVVFVLATLVILSFYGGGFATIPAYLRDLFGVMQVGAIHGRLLTAWAAAGIAGPLIVNTVIESQAAAGQEGPGLYTVSLFIMVGVLGLGFLANLFVRPVAEKHHASPEEVERLTGSGAARSSARAGSGHGSGPVHRVVALALADVVVLGLAYGLFQTLTRAVQLFTG
;
A
#
# COMPACT_ATOMS: atom_id res chain seq x y z
N MET A 1 4.18 -11.17 -15.81
CA MET A 1 4.51 -9.84 -16.37
C MET A 1 5.96 -9.74 -16.87
N ILE A 2 7.03 -9.82 -16.01
CA ILE A 2 8.41 -9.63 -16.54
C ILE A 2 8.78 -10.65 -17.62
N GLN A 3 8.39 -11.91 -17.47
CA GLN A 3 8.64 -12.97 -18.45
C GLN A 3 7.76 -12.83 -19.72
N ASP A 4 6.62 -12.17 -19.63
CA ASP A 4 5.78 -11.89 -20.81
C ASP A 4 6.34 -10.72 -21.61
N TYR A 5 7.00 -9.76 -20.94
CA TYR A 5 7.72 -8.66 -21.60
C TYR A 5 9.05 -9.11 -22.20
N PHE A 6 9.73 -10.03 -21.51
CA PHE A 6 11.09 -10.49 -21.82
C PHE A 6 11.15 -12.03 -21.67
N PRO A 7 10.73 -12.77 -22.70
CA PRO A 7 10.68 -14.23 -22.66
C PRO A 7 12.05 -14.91 -22.44
N GLU A 8 13.13 -14.19 -22.70
CA GLU A 8 14.52 -14.64 -22.46
C GLU A 8 14.88 -14.70 -20.97
N ILE A 9 14.08 -14.06 -20.08
CA ILE A 9 14.35 -14.07 -18.65
C ILE A 9 13.96 -15.41 -18.04
N THR A 10 14.94 -16.05 -17.41
CA THR A 10 14.73 -17.31 -16.67
C THR A 10 13.82 -17.11 -15.45
N ALA A 11 13.17 -18.19 -15.00
CA ALA A 11 12.35 -18.14 -13.79
C ALA A 11 13.17 -17.72 -12.53
N ALA A 12 14.43 -18.12 -12.45
CA ALA A 12 15.33 -17.71 -11.37
C ALA A 12 15.62 -16.21 -11.39
N ALA A 13 15.87 -15.64 -12.57
CA ALA A 13 16.08 -14.19 -12.71
C ALA A 13 14.79 -13.40 -12.41
N ALA A 14 13.62 -13.89 -12.83
CA ALA A 14 12.33 -13.31 -12.48
C ALA A 14 12.06 -13.33 -10.96
N ALA A 15 12.40 -14.42 -10.26
CA ALA A 15 12.32 -14.49 -8.81
C ALA A 15 13.28 -13.52 -8.12
N GLY A 16 14.51 -13.37 -8.63
CA GLY A 16 15.47 -12.37 -8.16
C GLY A 16 14.94 -10.95 -8.32
N PHE A 17 14.29 -10.65 -9.45
CA PHE A 17 13.62 -9.36 -9.67
C PHE A 17 12.53 -9.06 -8.63
N VAL A 18 11.69 -10.04 -8.29
CA VAL A 18 10.69 -9.90 -7.22
C VAL A 18 11.35 -9.60 -5.88
N GLY A 19 12.49 -10.26 -5.58
CA GLY A 19 13.28 -9.94 -4.39
C GLY A 19 13.78 -8.49 -4.38
N MET A 20 14.29 -7.99 -5.51
CA MET A 20 14.69 -6.58 -5.65
C MET A 20 13.52 -5.62 -5.45
N LEU A 21 12.34 -5.93 -5.98
CA LEU A 21 11.13 -5.13 -5.76
C LEU A 21 10.78 -5.04 -4.28
N SER A 22 10.86 -6.14 -3.55
CA SER A 22 10.59 -6.21 -2.11
C SER A 22 11.59 -5.38 -1.31
N LEU A 23 12.88 -5.47 -1.63
CA LEU A 23 13.94 -4.66 -1.00
C LEU A 23 13.73 -3.17 -1.27
N THR A 24 13.38 -2.81 -2.49
CA THR A 24 13.14 -1.41 -2.87
C THR A 24 11.89 -0.85 -2.18
N ASN A 25 10.85 -1.65 -2.04
CA ASN A 25 9.66 -1.29 -1.26
C ASN A 25 10.02 -1.02 0.21
N MET A 26 10.83 -1.90 0.81
CA MET A 26 11.31 -1.73 2.18
C MET A 26 12.17 -0.47 2.33
N ALA A 27 13.16 -0.28 1.45
CA ALA A 27 14.02 0.90 1.44
C ALA A 27 13.22 2.20 1.26
N GLY A 28 12.21 2.17 0.40
CA GLY A 28 11.31 3.28 0.15
C GLY A 28 10.61 3.78 1.41
N ARG A 29 10.26 2.89 2.34
CA ARG A 29 9.64 3.27 3.63
C ARG A 29 10.55 4.17 4.45
N PHE A 30 11.84 3.88 4.49
CA PHE A 30 12.82 4.67 5.24
C PHE A 30 13.19 5.96 4.50
N VAL A 31 13.58 5.84 3.25
CA VAL A 31 14.06 6.98 2.44
C VAL A 31 12.96 8.04 2.31
N TRP A 32 11.79 7.67 1.83
CA TRP A 32 10.73 8.63 1.55
C TRP A 32 10.06 9.18 2.81
N SER A 33 9.99 8.41 3.90
CA SER A 33 9.55 8.95 5.20
C SER A 33 10.46 10.07 5.65
N SER A 34 11.78 9.85 5.61
CA SER A 34 12.78 10.86 6.00
C SER A 34 12.72 12.08 5.07
N VAL A 35 12.66 11.87 3.75
CA VAL A 35 12.54 12.96 2.77
C VAL A 35 11.25 13.76 2.96
N SER A 36 10.15 13.10 3.35
CA SER A 36 8.86 13.76 3.56
C SER A 36 8.87 14.78 4.70
N ASP A 37 9.74 14.61 5.69
CA ASP A 37 9.89 15.55 6.80
C ASP A 37 10.51 16.88 6.36
N TYR A 38 11.34 16.86 5.31
CA TYR A 38 12.00 18.06 4.76
C TYR A 38 11.18 18.72 3.63
N VAL A 39 10.64 17.92 2.73
CA VAL A 39 9.95 18.41 1.52
C VAL A 39 8.49 18.75 1.81
N GLY A 40 7.94 18.20 2.88
CA GLY A 40 6.53 18.29 3.23
C GLY A 40 5.70 17.14 2.63
N ARG A 41 4.82 16.59 3.44
CA ARG A 41 4.10 15.34 3.13
C ARG A 41 3.17 15.48 1.92
N LYS A 42 2.49 16.61 1.78
CA LYS A 42 1.65 16.87 0.60
C LYS A 42 2.45 16.86 -0.70
N ASN A 43 3.64 17.50 -0.70
CA ASN A 43 4.51 17.56 -1.87
C ASN A 43 5.05 16.18 -2.25
N ILE A 44 5.39 15.37 -1.25
CA ILE A 44 5.83 13.98 -1.47
C ILE A 44 4.71 13.13 -2.09
N TYR A 45 3.46 13.27 -1.63
CA TYR A 45 2.33 12.59 -2.27
C TYR A 45 2.07 13.09 -3.70
N THR A 46 2.23 14.38 -3.94
CA THR A 46 2.19 14.95 -5.31
C THR A 46 3.26 14.33 -6.19
N LEU A 47 4.47 14.12 -5.67
CA LEU A 47 5.57 13.44 -6.37
C LEU A 47 5.23 11.98 -6.63
N TYR A 48 4.77 11.22 -5.63
CA TYR A 48 4.41 9.80 -5.80
C TYR A 48 3.37 9.60 -6.90
N LEU A 49 2.33 10.40 -6.88
CA LEU A 49 1.23 10.27 -7.84
C LEU A 49 1.61 10.80 -9.22
N GLY A 50 2.27 11.97 -9.29
CA GLY A 50 2.66 12.59 -10.55
C GLY A 50 3.78 11.82 -11.26
N LEU A 51 4.89 11.54 -10.57
CA LEU A 51 5.98 10.76 -11.16
C LEU A 51 5.57 9.30 -11.35
N GLY A 52 4.77 8.73 -10.44
CA GLY A 52 4.19 7.40 -10.63
C GLY A 52 3.38 7.28 -11.90
N LEU A 53 2.51 8.25 -12.19
CA LEU A 53 1.74 8.32 -13.44
C LEU A 53 2.67 8.33 -14.66
N LEU A 54 3.72 9.15 -14.64
CA LEU A 54 4.69 9.23 -15.74
C LEU A 54 5.45 7.90 -15.92
N LEU A 55 5.81 7.23 -14.83
CA LEU A 55 6.50 5.94 -14.88
C LEU A 55 5.61 4.81 -15.42
N TYR A 56 4.32 4.77 -15.02
CA TYR A 56 3.38 3.82 -15.61
C TYR A 56 3.17 4.08 -17.10
N LEU A 57 3.07 5.34 -17.50
CA LEU A 57 2.99 5.74 -18.90
C LEU A 57 4.27 5.35 -19.67
N LEU A 58 5.43 5.56 -19.06
CA LEU A 58 6.72 5.16 -19.62
C LEU A 58 6.78 3.64 -19.86
N ILE A 59 6.33 2.83 -18.89
CA ILE A 59 6.26 1.37 -19.05
C ILE A 59 5.29 1.00 -20.19
N ALA A 60 4.13 1.66 -20.26
CA ALA A 60 3.13 1.38 -21.30
C ALA A 60 3.65 1.68 -22.71
N LEU A 61 4.44 2.74 -22.90
CA LEU A 61 4.92 3.21 -24.19
C LEU A 61 6.32 2.69 -24.56
N ALA A 62 7.21 2.58 -23.58
CA ALA A 62 8.64 2.27 -23.79
C ALA A 62 9.13 1.05 -22.98
N GLY A 63 8.24 0.28 -22.37
CA GLY A 63 8.57 -0.87 -21.52
C GLY A 63 9.21 -2.06 -22.22
N ARG A 64 9.47 -1.97 -23.52
CA ARG A 64 10.21 -3.00 -24.30
C ARG A 64 11.72 -3.03 -23.98
N SER A 65 12.25 -1.99 -23.34
CA SER A 65 13.62 -1.99 -22.82
C SER A 65 13.61 -2.54 -21.41
N ILE A 66 14.35 -3.62 -21.15
CA ILE A 66 14.47 -4.25 -19.84
C ILE A 66 14.97 -3.27 -18.77
N VAL A 67 15.92 -2.40 -19.15
CA VAL A 67 16.48 -1.38 -18.23
C VAL A 67 15.39 -0.40 -17.82
N VAL A 68 14.62 0.12 -18.77
CA VAL A 68 13.52 1.06 -18.51
C VAL A 68 12.46 0.39 -17.63
N PHE A 69 12.06 -0.83 -17.98
CA PHE A 69 11.06 -1.60 -17.24
C PHE A 69 11.50 -1.84 -15.79
N VAL A 70 12.70 -2.34 -15.58
CA VAL A 70 13.23 -2.66 -14.24
C VAL A 70 13.37 -1.39 -13.41
N LEU A 71 14.01 -0.35 -13.92
CA LEU A 71 14.20 0.89 -13.18
C LEU A 71 12.88 1.58 -12.82
N ALA A 72 11.96 1.69 -13.80
CA ALA A 72 10.65 2.30 -13.55
C ALA A 72 9.88 1.52 -12.49
N THR A 73 9.87 0.19 -12.55
CA THR A 73 9.16 -0.65 -11.59
C THR A 73 9.78 -0.57 -10.20
N LEU A 74 11.12 -0.53 -10.07
CA LEU A 74 11.80 -0.35 -8.78
C LEU A 74 11.42 1.00 -8.15
N VAL A 75 11.42 2.09 -8.93
CA VAL A 75 11.01 3.41 -8.43
C VAL A 75 9.54 3.42 -8.00
N ILE A 76 8.64 2.84 -8.80
CA ILE A 76 7.21 2.71 -8.44
C ILE A 76 7.05 1.98 -7.10
N LEU A 77 7.75 0.85 -6.91
CA LEU A 77 7.68 0.09 -5.67
C LEU A 77 8.28 0.84 -4.48
N SER A 78 9.30 1.67 -4.68
CA SER A 78 9.81 2.54 -3.63
C SER A 78 8.76 3.57 -3.18
N PHE A 79 8.00 4.15 -4.13
CA PHE A 79 6.91 5.08 -3.82
C PHE A 79 5.78 4.39 -3.07
N TYR A 80 5.43 3.16 -3.46
CA TYR A 80 4.42 2.37 -2.75
C TYR A 80 4.81 2.16 -1.28
N GLY A 81 6.07 1.77 -1.02
CA GLY A 81 6.59 1.63 0.34
C GLY A 81 6.57 2.95 1.12
N GLY A 82 7.08 4.02 0.51
CA GLY A 82 7.11 5.36 1.11
C GLY A 82 5.72 5.91 1.39
N GLY A 83 4.80 5.78 0.45
CA GLY A 83 3.42 6.23 0.60
C GLY A 83 2.73 5.58 1.79
N PHE A 84 2.87 4.25 1.94
CA PHE A 84 2.29 3.55 3.08
C PHE A 84 2.89 3.99 4.43
N ALA A 85 4.19 4.23 4.48
CA ALA A 85 4.86 4.65 5.71
C ALA A 85 4.57 6.11 6.11
N THR A 86 4.36 7.00 5.14
CA THR A 86 4.12 8.43 5.40
C THR A 86 2.66 8.79 5.66
N ILE A 87 1.70 7.91 5.33
CA ILE A 87 0.26 8.22 5.44
C ILE A 87 -0.19 8.61 6.85
N PRO A 88 0.22 7.93 7.95
CA PRO A 88 -0.21 8.31 9.29
C PRO A 88 0.27 9.71 9.68
N ALA A 89 1.51 10.06 9.27
CA ALA A 89 2.06 11.38 9.52
C ALA A 89 1.35 12.46 8.67
N TYR A 90 1.01 12.17 7.42
CA TYR A 90 0.24 13.07 6.57
C TYR A 90 -1.16 13.33 7.13
N LEU A 91 -1.84 12.29 7.62
CA LEU A 91 -3.15 12.44 8.27
C LEU A 91 -3.05 13.28 9.55
N ARG A 92 -1.97 13.11 10.32
CA ARG A 92 -1.73 13.93 11.51
C ARG A 92 -1.58 15.41 11.17
N ASP A 93 -0.86 15.73 10.10
CA ASP A 93 -0.67 17.12 9.67
C ASP A 93 -1.96 17.76 9.15
N LEU A 94 -2.87 16.95 8.57
CA LEU A 94 -4.15 17.43 8.04
C LEU A 94 -5.23 17.59 9.13
N PHE A 95 -5.34 16.62 10.03
CA PHE A 95 -6.49 16.44 10.93
C PHE A 95 -6.12 16.52 12.42
N GLY A 96 -4.83 16.71 12.74
CA GLY A 96 -4.34 16.69 14.12
C GLY A 96 -4.27 15.29 14.73
N VAL A 97 -3.67 15.20 15.92
CA VAL A 97 -3.30 13.93 16.57
C VAL A 97 -4.52 13.10 16.99
N MET A 98 -5.62 13.77 17.40
CA MET A 98 -6.77 13.12 18.02
C MET A 98 -7.57 12.22 17.09
N GLN A 99 -7.63 12.56 15.78
CA GLN A 99 -8.47 11.88 14.80
C GLN A 99 -7.71 10.89 13.90
N VAL A 100 -6.38 10.87 13.97
CA VAL A 100 -5.53 10.07 13.07
C VAL A 100 -5.92 8.59 13.07
N GLY A 101 -6.12 8.00 14.24
CA GLY A 101 -6.45 6.57 14.33
C GLY A 101 -7.77 6.21 13.64
N ALA A 102 -8.81 7.01 13.87
CA ALA A 102 -10.13 6.79 13.28
C ALA A 102 -10.14 7.00 11.77
N ILE A 103 -9.45 8.04 11.29
CA ILE A 103 -9.35 8.35 9.85
C ILE A 103 -8.49 7.32 9.14
N HIS A 104 -7.35 6.95 9.74
CA HIS A 104 -6.47 5.92 9.18
C HIS A 104 -7.16 4.56 9.08
N GLY A 105 -7.93 4.16 10.11
CA GLY A 105 -8.72 2.93 10.07
C GLY A 105 -9.71 2.91 8.90
N ARG A 106 -10.40 4.02 8.62
CA ARG A 106 -11.30 4.15 7.46
C ARG A 106 -10.53 4.11 6.13
N LEU A 107 -9.35 4.72 6.08
CA LEU A 107 -8.50 4.68 4.88
C LEU A 107 -8.05 3.25 4.56
N LEU A 108 -7.75 2.45 5.59
CA LEU A 108 -7.38 1.04 5.41
C LEU A 108 -8.51 0.20 4.79
N THR A 109 -9.79 0.55 4.99
CA THR A 109 -10.90 -0.15 4.30
C THR A 109 -10.89 0.11 2.80
N ALA A 110 -10.57 1.33 2.37
CA ALA A 110 -10.38 1.65 0.96
C ALA A 110 -9.17 0.90 0.36
N TRP A 111 -8.08 0.79 1.12
CA TRP A 111 -6.91 0.01 0.72
C TRP A 111 -7.24 -1.49 0.59
N ALA A 112 -8.01 -2.06 1.52
CA ALA A 112 -8.47 -3.44 1.44
C ALA A 112 -9.37 -3.67 0.22
N ALA A 113 -10.30 -2.77 -0.06
CA ALA A 113 -11.15 -2.83 -1.25
C ALA A 113 -10.30 -2.76 -2.54
N ALA A 114 -9.30 -1.89 -2.60
CA ALA A 114 -8.35 -1.80 -3.71
C ALA A 114 -7.53 -3.09 -3.89
N GLY A 115 -7.16 -3.75 -2.78
CA GLY A 115 -6.45 -5.03 -2.78
C GLY A 115 -7.25 -6.18 -3.40
N ILE A 116 -8.58 -6.10 -3.37
CA ILE A 116 -9.48 -7.04 -4.05
C ILE A 116 -9.75 -6.60 -5.49
N ALA A 117 -10.15 -5.34 -5.68
CA ALA A 117 -10.56 -4.81 -6.97
C ALA A 117 -9.37 -4.74 -7.97
N GLY A 118 -8.17 -4.42 -7.50
CA GLY A 118 -6.98 -4.27 -8.35
C GLY A 118 -6.64 -5.55 -9.12
N PRO A 119 -6.34 -6.67 -8.44
CA PRO A 119 -6.08 -7.95 -9.09
C PRO A 119 -7.26 -8.42 -9.97
N LEU A 120 -8.49 -8.22 -9.53
CA LEU A 120 -9.68 -8.60 -10.29
C LEU A 120 -9.74 -7.85 -11.63
N ILE A 121 -9.59 -6.53 -11.62
CA ILE A 121 -9.58 -5.70 -12.84
C ILE A 121 -8.43 -6.12 -13.75
N VAL A 122 -7.22 -6.24 -13.21
CA VAL A 122 -6.04 -6.57 -14.00
C VAL A 122 -6.17 -7.96 -14.65
N ASN A 123 -6.60 -8.97 -13.90
CA ASN A 123 -6.76 -10.32 -14.43
C ASN A 123 -7.86 -10.38 -15.50
N THR A 124 -9.02 -9.76 -15.26
CA THR A 124 -10.09 -9.71 -16.26
C THR A 124 -9.64 -9.01 -17.55
N VAL A 125 -8.86 -7.93 -17.44
CA VAL A 125 -8.30 -7.24 -18.61
C VAL A 125 -7.31 -8.14 -19.33
N ILE A 126 -6.38 -8.79 -18.63
CA ILE A 126 -5.41 -9.72 -19.24
C ILE A 126 -6.12 -10.85 -19.97
N GLU A 127 -7.12 -11.48 -19.35
CA GLU A 127 -7.93 -12.54 -19.96
C GLU A 127 -8.64 -12.05 -21.24
N SER A 128 -9.22 -10.85 -21.20
CA SER A 128 -9.90 -10.26 -22.36
C SER A 128 -8.92 -9.92 -23.49
N GLN A 129 -7.72 -9.43 -23.17
CA GLN A 129 -6.69 -9.15 -24.15
C GLN A 129 -6.13 -10.44 -24.78
N ALA A 130 -5.94 -11.50 -23.97
CA ALA A 130 -5.52 -12.81 -24.47
C ALA A 130 -6.58 -13.40 -25.40
N ALA A 131 -7.88 -13.31 -25.05
CA ALA A 131 -8.97 -13.74 -25.92
C ALA A 131 -9.06 -12.95 -27.24
N ALA A 132 -8.58 -11.69 -27.25
CA ALA A 132 -8.44 -10.85 -28.43
C ALA A 132 -7.15 -11.13 -29.24
N GLY A 133 -6.37 -12.16 -28.86
CA GLY A 133 -5.15 -12.56 -29.56
C GLY A 133 -3.93 -11.69 -29.24
N GLN A 134 -3.98 -10.91 -28.16
CA GLN A 134 -2.82 -10.16 -27.70
C GLN A 134 -1.84 -11.08 -26.95
N GLU A 135 -0.56 -10.84 -27.12
CA GLU A 135 0.53 -11.57 -26.47
C GLU A 135 1.58 -10.61 -25.92
N GLY A 136 2.42 -11.13 -25.01
CA GLY A 136 3.54 -10.40 -24.45
C GLY A 136 3.12 -9.09 -23.77
N PRO A 137 3.79 -7.96 -24.05
CA PRO A 137 3.46 -6.65 -23.48
C PRO A 137 2.04 -6.17 -23.78
N GLY A 138 1.44 -6.61 -24.89
CA GLY A 138 0.08 -6.26 -25.31
C GLY A 138 -0.98 -6.61 -24.25
N LEU A 139 -0.80 -7.71 -23.53
CA LEU A 139 -1.69 -8.16 -22.46
C LEU A 139 -1.88 -7.13 -21.36
N TYR A 140 -0.88 -6.31 -21.09
CA TYR A 140 -0.84 -5.38 -19.95
C TYR A 140 -1.13 -3.93 -20.32
N THR A 141 -1.12 -3.60 -21.61
CA THR A 141 -1.22 -2.21 -22.10
C THR A 141 -2.47 -1.52 -21.57
N VAL A 142 -3.63 -2.16 -21.67
CA VAL A 142 -4.90 -1.60 -21.19
C VAL A 142 -4.88 -1.45 -19.66
N SER A 143 -4.36 -2.43 -18.92
CA SER A 143 -4.22 -2.35 -17.46
C SER A 143 -3.33 -1.19 -17.04
N LEU A 144 -2.22 -0.97 -17.74
CA LEU A 144 -1.31 0.15 -17.47
C LEU A 144 -2.01 1.50 -17.69
N PHE A 145 -2.77 1.66 -18.76
CA PHE A 145 -3.55 2.89 -19.00
C PHE A 145 -4.66 3.10 -17.97
N ILE A 146 -5.31 2.04 -17.49
CA ILE A 146 -6.25 2.13 -16.36
C ILE A 146 -5.52 2.64 -15.12
N MET A 147 -4.33 2.12 -14.81
CA MET A 147 -3.51 2.59 -13.67
C MET A 147 -3.11 4.06 -13.84
N VAL A 148 -2.72 4.49 -15.04
CA VAL A 148 -2.44 5.90 -15.35
C VAL A 148 -3.67 6.77 -15.06
N GLY A 149 -4.86 6.34 -15.47
CA GLY A 149 -6.12 7.06 -15.20
C GLY A 149 -6.42 7.16 -13.70
N VAL A 150 -6.29 6.06 -12.97
CA VAL A 150 -6.51 6.02 -11.50
C VAL A 150 -5.50 6.91 -10.77
N LEU A 151 -4.21 6.85 -11.15
CA LEU A 151 -3.18 7.72 -10.58
C LEU A 151 -3.43 9.18 -10.91
N GLY A 152 -3.90 9.49 -12.12
CA GLY A 152 -4.31 10.84 -12.52
C GLY A 152 -5.44 11.39 -11.65
N LEU A 153 -6.47 10.60 -11.39
CA LEU A 153 -7.56 10.96 -10.47
C LEU A 153 -7.02 11.17 -9.05
N GLY A 154 -6.15 10.28 -8.56
CA GLY A 154 -5.50 10.41 -7.26
C GLY A 154 -4.63 11.67 -7.18
N PHE A 155 -3.88 11.98 -8.23
CA PHE A 155 -3.06 13.20 -8.32
C PHE A 155 -3.93 14.46 -8.23
N LEU A 156 -5.00 14.54 -9.01
CA LEU A 156 -5.93 15.66 -8.96
C LEU A 156 -6.57 15.78 -7.58
N ALA A 157 -7.05 14.67 -7.01
CA ALA A 157 -7.60 14.66 -5.65
C ALA A 157 -6.60 15.19 -4.62
N ASN A 158 -5.33 14.76 -4.68
CA ASN A 158 -4.29 15.23 -3.76
C ASN A 158 -4.02 16.75 -3.88
N LEU A 159 -4.12 17.33 -5.07
CA LEU A 159 -3.96 18.77 -5.27
C LEU A 159 -5.04 19.56 -4.51
N PHE A 160 -6.27 19.04 -4.45
CA PHE A 160 -7.38 19.68 -3.74
C PHE A 160 -7.36 19.46 -2.23
N VAL A 161 -6.54 18.54 -1.71
CA VAL A 161 -6.40 18.35 -0.27
C VAL A 161 -5.86 19.61 0.38
N ARG A 162 -6.58 20.09 1.41
CA ARG A 162 -6.21 21.26 2.21
C ARG A 162 -6.23 20.87 3.69
N PRO A 163 -5.35 21.46 4.52
CA PRO A 163 -5.45 21.34 5.96
C PRO A 163 -6.81 21.80 6.48
N VAL A 164 -7.25 21.24 7.59
CA VAL A 164 -8.47 21.67 8.27
C VAL A 164 -8.33 23.12 8.69
N ALA A 165 -9.36 23.93 8.47
CA ALA A 165 -9.34 25.34 8.84
C ALA A 165 -9.26 25.50 10.37
N GLU A 166 -8.53 26.52 10.85
CA GLU A 166 -8.29 26.78 12.28
C GLU A 166 -9.55 26.84 13.13
N LYS A 167 -10.66 27.31 12.56
CA LYS A 167 -11.97 27.36 13.23
C LYS A 167 -12.52 25.98 13.68
N HIS A 168 -11.96 24.89 13.14
CA HIS A 168 -12.32 23.51 13.48
C HIS A 168 -11.25 22.83 14.35
N HIS A 169 -10.20 23.55 14.73
CA HIS A 169 -9.23 23.03 15.69
C HIS A 169 -9.86 22.98 17.07
N ALA A 170 -9.61 21.91 17.80
CA ALA A 170 -10.06 21.81 19.18
C ALA A 170 -9.39 22.89 20.05
N SER A 171 -10.13 23.51 20.94
CA SER A 171 -9.56 24.46 21.89
C SER A 171 -8.55 23.76 22.84
N PRO A 172 -7.56 24.49 23.40
CA PRO A 172 -6.62 23.91 24.35
C PRO A 172 -7.33 23.22 25.53
N GLU A 173 -8.44 23.78 26.01
CA GLU A 173 -9.26 23.20 27.10
C GLU A 173 -9.93 21.90 26.66
N GLU A 174 -10.39 21.81 25.45
CA GLU A 174 -11.01 20.62 24.87
C GLU A 174 -9.99 19.51 24.64
N VAL A 175 -8.79 19.85 24.17
CA VAL A 175 -7.65 18.93 24.06
C VAL A 175 -7.26 18.39 25.44
N GLU A 176 -7.17 19.22 26.45
CA GLU A 176 -6.85 18.82 27.83
C GLU A 176 -7.93 17.90 28.41
N ARG A 177 -9.21 18.21 28.23
CA ARG A 177 -10.32 17.33 28.64
C ARG A 177 -10.25 15.97 27.97
N LEU A 178 -9.98 15.93 26.65
CA LEU A 178 -9.92 14.68 25.91
C LEU A 178 -8.68 13.84 26.26
N THR A 179 -7.53 14.47 26.43
CA THR A 179 -6.29 13.80 26.83
C THR A 179 -6.31 13.43 28.32
N GLY A 180 -6.77 14.31 29.18
CA GLY A 180 -6.92 14.06 30.62
C GLY A 180 -7.91 12.94 30.93
N SER A 181 -9.07 12.92 30.27
CA SER A 181 -10.03 11.82 30.38
C SER A 181 -9.52 10.52 29.77
N GLY A 182 -8.69 10.58 28.74
CA GLY A 182 -8.03 9.42 28.13
C GLY A 182 -6.99 8.80 29.06
N ALA A 183 -6.17 9.63 29.71
CA ALA A 183 -5.18 9.21 30.70
C ALA A 183 -5.88 8.62 31.96
N ALA A 184 -6.95 9.26 32.44
CA ALA A 184 -7.74 8.76 33.56
C ALA A 184 -8.43 7.42 33.23
N ARG A 185 -8.97 7.26 32.01
CA ARG A 185 -9.54 5.98 31.54
C ARG A 185 -8.47 4.90 31.33
N SER A 186 -7.29 5.27 30.87
CA SER A 186 -6.17 4.34 30.74
C SER A 186 -5.66 3.87 32.09
N SER A 187 -5.53 4.77 33.05
CA SER A 187 -5.13 4.47 34.42
C SER A 187 -6.21 3.66 35.19
N ALA A 188 -7.49 4.00 34.99
CA ALA A 188 -8.60 3.23 35.54
C ALA A 188 -8.70 1.82 34.89
N ARG A 189 -8.36 1.68 33.63
CA ARG A 189 -8.33 0.39 32.92
C ARG A 189 -7.12 -0.45 33.30
N ALA A 190 -6.00 0.18 33.64
CA ALA A 190 -4.81 -0.50 34.16
C ALA A 190 -5.00 -0.92 35.65
N GLY A 191 -5.76 -0.14 36.43
CA GLY A 191 -6.06 -0.44 37.83
C GLY A 191 -7.24 -1.38 38.05
N SER A 192 -8.23 -1.39 37.17
CA SER A 192 -9.29 -2.38 37.14
C SER A 192 -8.85 -3.52 36.23
N GLY A 193 -8.31 -4.57 36.81
CA GLY A 193 -8.14 -5.87 36.17
C GLY A 193 -9.51 -6.43 35.75
N HIS A 194 -10.16 -5.78 34.77
CA HIS A 194 -11.36 -6.31 34.13
C HIS A 194 -10.90 -7.48 33.30
N GLY A 195 -10.98 -8.65 33.88
CA GLY A 195 -10.97 -9.87 33.12
C GLY A 195 -11.97 -9.69 31.96
N SER A 196 -11.45 -9.63 30.73
CA SER A 196 -12.28 -9.68 29.54
C SER A 196 -13.30 -10.78 29.74
N GLY A 197 -14.60 -10.45 29.71
CA GLY A 197 -15.67 -11.43 29.90
C GLY A 197 -15.46 -12.63 28.98
N PRO A 198 -16.00 -13.82 29.30
CA PRO A 198 -15.74 -15.04 28.56
C PRO A 198 -15.98 -14.86 27.05
N VAL A 199 -16.94 -14.06 26.65
CA VAL A 199 -17.23 -13.74 25.23
C VAL A 199 -16.08 -13.00 24.55
N HIS A 200 -15.45 -12.01 25.22
CA HIS A 200 -14.32 -11.27 24.65
C HIS A 200 -13.07 -12.13 24.49
N ARG A 201 -12.85 -13.07 25.42
CA ARG A 201 -11.75 -14.03 25.31
C ARG A 201 -11.98 -15.01 24.18
N VAL A 202 -13.19 -15.54 24.03
CA VAL A 202 -13.55 -16.44 22.93
C VAL A 202 -13.39 -15.74 21.57
N VAL A 203 -13.88 -14.51 21.44
CA VAL A 203 -13.73 -13.73 20.19
C VAL A 203 -12.26 -13.42 19.91
N ALA A 204 -11.47 -13.05 20.91
CA ALA A 204 -10.06 -12.77 20.75
C ALA A 204 -9.28 -14.03 20.35
N LEU A 205 -9.58 -15.19 20.95
CA LEU A 205 -8.97 -16.47 20.59
C LEU A 205 -9.39 -16.89 19.17
N ALA A 206 -10.66 -16.80 18.83
CA ALA A 206 -11.14 -17.12 17.49
C ALA A 206 -10.48 -16.24 16.41
N LEU A 207 -10.30 -14.94 16.66
CA LEU A 207 -9.57 -14.04 15.76
C LEU A 207 -8.08 -14.40 15.69
N ALA A 208 -7.45 -14.73 16.82
CA ALA A 208 -6.06 -15.19 16.83
C ALA A 208 -5.89 -16.49 16.04
N ASP A 209 -6.80 -17.45 16.19
CA ASP A 209 -6.78 -18.71 15.45
C ASP A 209 -6.93 -18.48 13.94
N VAL A 210 -7.86 -17.61 13.50
CA VAL A 210 -8.00 -17.25 12.08
C VAL A 210 -6.73 -16.63 11.52
N VAL A 211 -6.08 -15.74 12.27
CA VAL A 211 -4.82 -15.11 11.85
C VAL A 211 -3.69 -16.14 11.79
N VAL A 212 -3.54 -16.99 12.81
CA VAL A 212 -2.51 -18.03 12.86
C VAL A 212 -2.70 -19.05 11.74
N LEU A 213 -3.93 -19.52 11.52
CA LEU A 213 -4.24 -20.46 10.44
C LEU A 213 -4.01 -19.83 9.06
N GLY A 214 -4.39 -18.57 8.87
CA GLY A 214 -4.13 -17.85 7.63
C GLY A 214 -2.64 -17.68 7.34
N LEU A 215 -1.84 -17.31 8.36
CA LEU A 215 -0.39 -17.21 8.24
C LEU A 215 0.27 -18.58 7.99
N ALA A 216 -0.15 -19.61 8.72
CA ALA A 216 0.35 -20.97 8.54
C ALA A 216 0.06 -21.50 7.13
N TYR A 217 -1.15 -21.28 6.63
CA TYR A 217 -1.53 -21.65 5.26
C TYR A 217 -0.71 -20.90 4.21
N GLY A 218 -0.53 -19.56 4.39
CA GLY A 218 0.28 -18.74 3.49
C GLY A 218 1.76 -19.18 3.48
N LEU A 219 2.33 -19.47 4.65
CA LEU A 219 3.68 -19.99 4.77
C LEU A 219 3.82 -21.38 4.12
N PHE A 220 2.86 -22.27 4.36
CA PHE A 220 2.85 -23.60 3.75
C PHE A 220 2.80 -23.52 2.21
N GLN A 221 1.91 -22.69 1.65
CA GLN A 221 1.82 -22.46 0.21
C GLN A 221 3.12 -21.87 -0.36
N THR A 222 3.72 -20.92 0.35
CA THR A 222 4.97 -20.30 -0.08
C THR A 222 6.12 -21.30 -0.08
N LEU A 223 6.24 -22.12 0.98
CA LEU A 223 7.24 -23.15 1.09
C LEU A 223 7.07 -24.25 0.02
N THR A 224 5.85 -24.73 -0.20
CA THR A 224 5.60 -25.75 -1.24
C THR A 224 5.94 -25.25 -2.63
N ARG A 225 5.61 -24.00 -2.96
CA ARG A 225 6.00 -23.38 -4.23
C ARG A 225 7.50 -23.13 -4.33
N ALA A 226 8.15 -22.72 -3.24
CA ALA A 226 9.60 -22.55 -3.20
C ALA A 226 10.33 -23.87 -3.40
N VAL A 227 9.88 -24.97 -2.77
CA VAL A 227 10.45 -26.30 -2.98
C VAL A 227 10.31 -26.75 -4.44
N GLN A 228 9.17 -26.51 -5.07
CA GLN A 228 8.96 -26.84 -6.50
C GLN A 228 9.93 -26.08 -7.43
N LEU A 229 10.41 -24.89 -7.06
CA LEU A 229 11.42 -24.15 -7.81
C LEU A 229 12.82 -24.80 -7.75
N PHE A 230 13.09 -25.61 -6.74
CA PHE A 230 14.39 -26.30 -6.55
C PHE A 230 14.37 -27.78 -6.94
N THR A 231 13.19 -28.36 -7.15
CA THR A 231 13.03 -29.80 -7.44
C THR A 231 12.46 -30.10 -8.83
N GLY A 232 12.10 -29.05 -9.62
CA GLY A 232 11.55 -29.15 -10.98
C GLY A 232 12.64 -28.83 -12.05
#